data_d73887b99f8306ed1db569801069a0ca
#
_entry.id   d73887b99f8306ed1db569801069a0ca
#
_cell.length_a   1.000
_cell.length_b   1.000
_cell.length_c   1.000
_cell.angle_alpha   90.00
_cell.angle_beta   90.00
_cell.angle_gamma   90.00
#
_symmetry.space_group_name_H-M   'P 1'
#
loop_
_entity.id
_entity.type
_entity.pdbx_description
1 polymer ?
#
loop_
_entity_poly.entity_id
_entity_poly.type
_entity_poly.pdbx_seq_one_letter_code
_entity_poly.pdbx_strand_id
1 'polypeptide(L)'
;MSHRIVVLGAGYAGLSAAKRLSALTDAQIVLVNQREEFVHRVRLHQIATGQRLPSPPLRQLLRGTRVQLKIGLVTGIDPENQLVHLGEAAPLHYDTLLYALGSRTGATAAPGVAEHAHTVAELDGALRLREAV
;
A
#
# COMPACT_ATOMS: atom_id res chain seq x y z
N MET A 1 -7.68 27.35 -3.72
CA MET A 1 -6.76 26.18 -3.67
C MET A 1 -7.61 24.92 -3.82
N SER A 2 -7.14 23.94 -4.55
CA SER A 2 -7.87 22.68 -4.69
C SER A 2 -7.68 21.83 -3.44
N HIS A 3 -8.76 21.22 -2.95
CA HIS A 3 -8.75 20.27 -1.84
C HIS A 3 -7.86 19.08 -2.17
N ARG A 4 -6.93 18.72 -1.28
CA ARG A 4 -6.03 17.60 -1.48
C ARG A 4 -6.44 16.40 -0.62
N ILE A 5 -6.70 15.29 -1.29
CA ILE A 5 -7.00 14.01 -0.65
C ILE A 5 -5.77 13.11 -0.80
N VAL A 6 -5.22 12.67 0.31
CA VAL A 6 -4.11 11.70 0.33
C VAL A 6 -4.64 10.33 0.73
N VAL A 7 -4.39 9.33 -0.11
CA VAL A 7 -4.75 7.94 0.11
C VAL A 7 -3.49 7.16 0.42
N LEU A 8 -3.42 6.55 1.59
CA LEU A 8 -2.28 5.74 2.02
C LEU A 8 -2.54 4.26 1.74
N GLY A 9 -1.71 3.66 0.91
CA GLY A 9 -1.79 2.26 0.52
C GLY A 9 -2.55 2.04 -0.78
N ALA A 10 -1.92 1.33 -1.71
CA ALA A 10 -2.47 0.98 -3.02
C ALA A 10 -2.85 -0.51 -3.11
N GLY A 11 -3.44 -1.05 -2.05
CA GLY A 11 -4.12 -2.33 -2.08
C GLY A 11 -5.51 -2.21 -2.73
N TYR A 12 -6.37 -3.20 -2.54
CA TYR A 12 -7.72 -3.20 -3.14
C TYR A 12 -8.52 -1.97 -2.73
N ALA A 13 -8.55 -1.65 -1.44
CA ALA A 13 -9.34 -0.52 -0.92
C ALA A 13 -8.78 0.82 -1.38
N GLY A 14 -7.49 1.07 -1.19
CA GLY A 14 -6.86 2.35 -1.51
C GLY A 14 -6.85 2.66 -2.99
N LEU A 15 -6.52 1.68 -3.84
CA LEU A 15 -6.53 1.86 -5.29
C LEU A 15 -7.94 2.12 -5.82
N SER A 16 -8.94 1.35 -5.35
CA SER A 16 -10.35 1.56 -5.73
C SER A 16 -10.86 2.93 -5.29
N ALA A 17 -10.56 3.33 -4.06
CA ALA A 17 -10.95 4.64 -3.54
C ALA A 17 -10.31 5.78 -4.33
N ALA A 18 -9.01 5.73 -4.59
CA ALA A 18 -8.30 6.76 -5.34
C ALA A 18 -8.87 6.95 -6.75
N LYS A 19 -9.12 5.84 -7.47
CA LYS A 19 -9.74 5.89 -8.81
C LYS A 19 -11.14 6.48 -8.77
N ARG A 20 -11.97 6.04 -7.80
CA ARG A 20 -13.35 6.52 -7.69
C ARG A 20 -13.40 8.00 -7.28
N LEU A 21 -12.58 8.44 -6.35
CA LEU A 21 -12.48 9.86 -5.96
C LEU A 21 -12.02 10.72 -7.13
N SER A 22 -11.06 10.26 -7.92
CA SER A 22 -10.61 10.96 -9.13
C SER A 22 -11.71 11.14 -10.16
N ALA A 23 -12.68 10.23 -10.24
CA ALA A 23 -13.81 10.32 -11.17
C ALA A 23 -14.96 11.19 -10.63
N LEU A 24 -15.13 11.28 -9.31
CA LEU A 24 -16.29 11.91 -8.68
C LEU A 24 -16.03 13.32 -8.15
N THR A 25 -14.77 13.74 -8.01
CA THR A 25 -14.41 15.04 -7.41
C THR A 25 -13.37 15.77 -8.25
N ASP A 26 -13.27 17.07 -8.09
CA ASP A 26 -12.20 17.89 -8.66
C ASP A 26 -11.01 18.05 -7.71
N ALA A 27 -11.00 17.34 -6.59
CA ALA A 27 -9.92 17.34 -5.64
C ALA A 27 -8.61 16.77 -6.26
N GLN A 28 -7.50 17.23 -5.76
CA GLN A 28 -6.20 16.63 -6.07
C GLN A 28 -6.06 15.31 -5.30
N ILE A 29 -5.97 14.20 -6.02
CA ILE A 29 -5.83 12.87 -5.40
C ILE A 29 -4.37 12.42 -5.46
N VAL A 30 -3.77 12.16 -4.31
CA VAL A 30 -2.42 11.60 -4.19
C VAL A 30 -2.52 10.21 -3.57
N LEU A 31 -2.10 9.18 -4.30
CA LEU A 31 -2.01 7.81 -3.83
C LEU A 31 -0.57 7.51 -3.43
N VAL A 32 -0.36 7.17 -2.16
CA VAL A 32 0.95 6.83 -1.61
C VAL A 32 1.05 5.32 -1.45
N ASN A 33 2.12 4.72 -1.95
CA ASN A 33 2.40 3.30 -1.75
C ASN A 33 3.91 3.05 -1.63
N GLN A 34 4.28 2.02 -0.90
CA GLN A 34 5.68 1.63 -0.72
C GLN A 34 6.26 0.98 -1.97
N ARG A 35 5.44 0.26 -2.76
CA ARG A 35 5.85 -0.48 -3.95
C ARG A 35 5.27 0.14 -5.21
N GLU A 36 5.96 -0.02 -6.33
CA GLU A 36 5.50 0.45 -7.64
C GLU A 36 4.45 -0.46 -8.26
N GLU A 37 4.40 -1.73 -7.82
CA GLU A 37 3.49 -2.74 -8.33
C GLU A 37 2.32 -3.00 -7.38
N PHE A 38 1.20 -3.43 -7.97
CA PHE A 38 0.06 -3.93 -7.23
C PHE A 38 0.31 -5.36 -6.73
N VAL A 39 0.04 -5.60 -5.44
CA VAL A 39 0.17 -6.94 -4.83
C VAL A 39 -1.20 -7.52 -4.55
N HIS A 40 -1.49 -8.69 -5.14
CA HIS A 40 -2.71 -9.46 -4.87
C HIS A 40 -2.61 -10.19 -3.53
N ARG A 41 -2.85 -9.52 -2.41
CA ARG A 41 -2.67 -10.08 -1.06
C ARG A 41 -3.49 -11.34 -0.81
N VAL A 42 -4.71 -11.43 -1.33
CA VAL A 42 -5.57 -12.62 -1.18
C VAL A 42 -5.04 -13.85 -1.93
N ARG A 43 -4.04 -13.69 -2.81
CA ARG A 43 -3.43 -14.75 -3.61
C ARG A 43 -1.98 -15.05 -3.24
N LEU A 44 -1.46 -14.53 -2.14
CA LEU A 44 -0.05 -14.71 -1.74
C LEU A 44 0.29 -16.17 -1.43
N HIS A 45 -0.69 -16.98 -0.99
CA HIS A 45 -0.52 -18.42 -0.82
C HIS A 45 -0.13 -19.12 -2.14
N GLN A 46 -0.60 -18.62 -3.28
CA GLN A 46 -0.22 -19.15 -4.59
C GLN A 46 1.24 -18.83 -4.94
N ILE A 47 1.74 -17.65 -4.55
CA ILE A 47 3.16 -17.30 -4.70
C ILE A 47 4.02 -18.21 -3.82
N ALA A 48 3.61 -18.45 -2.58
CA ALA A 48 4.31 -19.33 -1.64
C ALA A 48 4.46 -20.76 -2.16
N THR A 49 3.50 -21.24 -2.98
CA THR A 49 3.54 -22.56 -3.62
C THR A 49 4.14 -22.58 -5.02
N GLY A 50 4.84 -21.51 -5.40
CA GLY A 50 5.60 -21.43 -6.64
C GLY A 50 4.84 -20.92 -7.87
N GLN A 51 3.56 -20.55 -7.73
CA GLN A 51 2.81 -19.97 -8.85
C GLN A 51 3.29 -18.53 -9.14
N ARG A 52 3.32 -18.18 -10.42
CA ARG A 52 3.58 -16.82 -10.88
C ARG A 52 2.28 -16.05 -10.98
N LEU A 53 2.18 -14.93 -10.28
CA LEU A 53 1.05 -14.03 -10.37
C LEU A 53 1.44 -12.73 -11.07
N PRO A 54 0.53 -12.13 -11.87
CA PRO A 54 0.73 -10.81 -12.41
C PRO A 54 0.90 -9.79 -11.28
N SER A 55 1.90 -8.93 -11.39
CA SER A 55 2.11 -7.77 -10.52
C SER A 55 2.10 -6.51 -11.38
N PRO A 56 0.91 -6.04 -11.81
CA PRO A 56 0.84 -4.91 -12.72
C PRO A 56 1.37 -3.65 -12.05
N PRO A 57 2.13 -2.81 -12.78
CA PRO A 57 2.57 -1.52 -12.27
C PRO A 57 1.36 -0.64 -11.91
N LEU A 58 1.42 0.02 -10.76
CA LEU A 58 0.36 0.93 -10.31
C LEU A 58 0.11 2.05 -11.33
N ARG A 59 1.16 2.55 -11.98
CA ARG A 59 1.04 3.56 -13.04
C ARG A 59 0.15 3.08 -14.19
N GLN A 60 0.21 1.81 -14.53
CA GLN A 60 -0.65 1.22 -15.56
C GLN A 60 -2.11 1.16 -15.11
N LEU A 61 -2.35 0.78 -13.85
CA LEU A 61 -3.70 0.70 -13.28
C LEU A 61 -4.35 2.06 -13.08
N LEU A 62 -3.55 3.12 -13.02
CA LEU A 62 -4.00 4.51 -12.86
C LEU A 62 -4.15 5.27 -14.19
N ARG A 63 -3.90 4.61 -15.32
CA ARG A 63 -4.10 5.25 -16.64
C ARG A 63 -5.53 5.78 -16.80
N GLY A 64 -5.64 6.97 -17.38
CA GLY A 64 -6.92 7.63 -17.60
C GLY A 64 -7.53 8.25 -16.34
N THR A 65 -6.82 8.22 -15.21
CA THR A 65 -7.21 8.93 -13.97
C THR A 65 -6.35 10.17 -13.75
N ARG A 66 -6.80 11.07 -12.87
CA ARG A 66 -6.02 12.23 -12.42
C ARG A 66 -5.24 11.94 -11.12
N VAL A 67 -5.16 10.68 -10.71
CA VAL A 67 -4.45 10.27 -9.50
C VAL A 67 -2.95 10.44 -9.68
N GLN A 68 -2.32 11.15 -8.75
CA GLN A 68 -0.87 11.26 -8.66
C GLN A 68 -0.34 10.12 -7.79
N LEU A 69 0.52 9.28 -8.34
CA LEU A 69 1.18 8.21 -7.59
C LEU A 69 2.47 8.73 -6.97
N LYS A 70 2.60 8.53 -5.65
CA LYS A 70 3.82 8.81 -4.91
C LYS A 70 4.34 7.52 -4.26
N ILE A 71 5.54 7.10 -4.65
CA ILE A 71 6.19 5.93 -4.05
C ILE A 71 6.97 6.38 -2.82
N GLY A 72 6.72 5.74 -1.70
CA GLY A 72 7.37 6.04 -0.42
C GLY A 72 6.79 5.22 0.72
N LEU A 73 7.60 5.04 1.75
CA LEU A 73 7.20 4.39 2.98
C LEU A 73 6.62 5.43 3.95
N VAL A 74 5.37 5.23 4.36
CA VAL A 74 4.75 6.06 5.41
C VAL A 74 5.42 5.74 6.74
N THR A 75 6.06 6.73 7.34
CA THR A 75 6.76 6.61 8.63
C THR A 75 6.03 7.28 9.78
N GLY A 76 5.07 8.16 9.47
CA GLY A 76 4.27 8.83 10.49
C GLY A 76 3.14 9.65 9.89
N ILE A 77 2.14 9.92 10.72
CA ILE A 77 1.02 10.81 10.41
C ILE A 77 0.95 11.83 11.53
N ASP A 78 0.89 13.10 11.18
CA ASP A 78 0.67 14.23 12.08
C ASP A 78 -0.71 14.83 11.79
N PRO A 79 -1.74 14.42 12.54
CA PRO A 79 -3.10 14.91 12.31
C PRO A 79 -3.30 16.37 12.67
N GLU A 80 -2.53 16.91 13.60
CA GLU A 80 -2.65 18.30 14.04
C GLU A 80 -2.18 19.27 12.96
N ASN A 81 -1.09 18.92 12.28
CA ASN A 81 -0.54 19.73 11.17
C ASN A 81 -0.95 19.21 9.79
N GLN A 82 -1.78 18.16 9.73
CA GLN A 82 -2.25 17.55 8.49
C GLN A 82 -1.10 17.12 7.57
N LEU A 83 -0.10 16.45 8.13
CA LEU A 83 1.10 15.99 7.41
C LEU A 83 1.22 14.47 7.44
N VAL A 84 1.71 13.92 6.33
CA VAL A 84 2.17 12.52 6.24
C VAL A 84 3.68 12.54 6.01
N HIS A 85 4.41 11.83 6.86
CA HIS A 85 5.85 11.65 6.73
C HIS A 85 6.17 10.42 5.88
N LEU A 86 7.07 10.57 4.91
CA LEU A 86 7.45 9.56 3.94
C LEU A 86 8.97 9.33 3.98
N GLY A 87 9.44 8.62 5.01
CA GLY A 87 10.86 8.41 5.23
C GLY A 87 11.61 9.74 5.35
N GLU A 88 12.67 9.91 4.57
CA GLU A 88 13.48 11.15 4.54
C GLU A 88 12.96 12.20 3.55
N ALA A 89 11.92 11.89 2.78
CA ALA A 89 11.32 12.84 1.86
C ALA A 89 10.56 13.96 2.59
N ALA A 90 10.35 15.08 1.92
CA ALA A 90 9.56 16.17 2.47
C ALA A 90 8.15 15.69 2.83
N PRO A 91 7.59 16.09 3.98
CA PRO A 91 6.24 15.72 4.38
C PRO A 91 5.20 16.13 3.35
N LEU A 92 4.15 15.33 3.23
CA LEU A 92 3.05 15.58 2.33
C LEU A 92 1.86 16.14 3.10
N HIS A 93 1.44 17.35 2.77
CA HIS A 93 0.24 17.97 3.35
C HIS A 93 -1.03 17.39 2.73
N TYR A 94 -2.08 17.25 3.55
CA TYR A 94 -3.41 16.81 3.12
C TYR A 94 -4.52 17.66 3.77
N ASP A 95 -5.64 17.78 3.08
CA ASP A 95 -6.90 18.30 3.65
C ASP A 95 -7.79 17.14 4.13
N THR A 96 -7.75 16.02 3.42
CA THR A 96 -8.41 14.76 3.81
C THR A 96 -7.44 13.60 3.68
N LEU A 97 -7.41 12.74 4.68
CA LEU A 97 -6.58 11.53 4.69
C LEU A 97 -7.44 10.28 4.68
N LEU A 98 -7.17 9.38 3.73
CA LEU A 98 -7.74 8.05 3.68
C LEU A 98 -6.67 7.01 4.06
N TYR A 99 -6.83 6.37 5.20
CA TYR A 99 -5.92 5.34 5.69
C TYR A 99 -6.34 3.97 5.14
N ALA A 100 -5.53 3.39 4.24
CA ALA A 100 -5.76 2.09 3.61
C ALA A 100 -4.48 1.23 3.55
N LEU A 101 -3.60 1.36 4.54
CA LEU A 101 -2.32 0.64 4.60
C LEU A 101 -2.46 -0.86 4.86
N GLY A 102 -3.67 -1.32 5.15
CA GLY A 102 -3.94 -2.73 5.44
C GLY A 102 -3.46 -3.16 6.82
N SER A 103 -3.27 -4.46 6.97
CA SER A 103 -2.82 -5.10 8.21
C SER A 103 -1.52 -5.85 7.99
N ARG A 104 -0.75 -6.03 9.05
CA ARG A 104 0.43 -6.89 9.09
C ARG A 104 0.24 -7.98 10.13
N THR A 105 0.88 -9.11 9.91
CA THR A 105 0.91 -10.18 10.91
C THR A 105 1.82 -9.76 12.05
N GLY A 106 1.27 -9.71 13.26
CA GLY A 106 2.07 -9.48 14.47
C GLY A 106 2.97 -10.69 14.74
N ALA A 107 4.27 -10.45 14.87
CA ALA A 107 5.26 -11.51 15.16
C ALA A 107 5.17 -12.07 16.59
N THR A 108 4.22 -11.61 17.39
CA THR A 108 4.17 -11.85 18.86
C THR A 108 3.06 -12.79 19.31
N ALA A 109 2.37 -13.46 18.39
CA ALA A 109 1.23 -14.29 18.75
C ALA A 109 1.58 -15.54 19.61
N ALA A 110 2.79 -16.07 19.45
CA ALA A 110 3.31 -17.16 20.30
C ALA A 110 4.85 -17.16 20.28
N PRO A 111 5.49 -17.67 21.36
CA PRO A 111 6.94 -17.82 21.38
C PRO A 111 7.45 -18.68 20.23
N GLY A 112 8.52 -18.25 19.56
CA GLY A 112 9.13 -18.95 18.43
C GLY A 112 8.53 -18.65 17.05
N VAL A 113 7.37 -17.97 16.98
CA VAL A 113 6.76 -17.64 15.67
C VAL A 113 7.67 -16.73 14.84
N ALA A 114 8.29 -15.74 15.44
CA ALA A 114 9.17 -14.81 14.72
C ALA A 114 10.41 -15.51 14.12
N GLU A 115 10.90 -16.56 14.76
CA GLU A 115 12.13 -17.25 14.39
C GLU A 115 11.90 -18.45 13.45
N HIS A 116 10.76 -19.13 13.60
CA HIS A 116 10.54 -20.45 12.98
C HIS A 116 9.32 -20.52 12.06
N ALA A 117 8.47 -19.49 12.04
CA ALA A 117 7.25 -19.49 11.22
C ALA A 117 7.42 -18.61 9.98
N HIS A 118 6.75 -19.01 8.90
CA HIS A 118 6.59 -18.21 7.69
C HIS A 118 5.15 -17.68 7.63
N THR A 119 4.98 -16.49 7.08
CA THR A 119 3.66 -15.90 6.85
C THR A 119 3.37 -15.79 5.36
N VAL A 120 2.12 -16.00 4.98
CA VAL A 120 1.61 -15.73 3.63
C VAL A 120 0.72 -14.47 3.59
N ALA A 121 0.70 -13.72 4.67
CA ALA A 121 -0.07 -12.47 4.75
C ALA A 121 0.60 -11.30 4.03
N GLU A 122 1.91 -11.40 3.78
CA GLU A 122 2.73 -10.38 3.13
C GLU A 122 3.57 -11.00 2.01
N LEU A 123 3.87 -10.20 0.97
CA LEU A 123 4.62 -10.68 -0.19
C LEU A 123 6.00 -11.25 0.18
N ASP A 124 6.75 -10.53 1.02
CA ASP A 124 8.10 -10.96 1.42
C ASP A 124 8.07 -12.26 2.23
N GLY A 125 7.03 -12.46 3.04
CA GLY A 125 6.80 -13.72 3.75
C GLY A 125 6.51 -14.90 2.82
N ALA A 126 5.65 -14.68 1.83
CA ALA A 126 5.31 -15.70 0.82
C ALA A 126 6.52 -16.07 -0.04
N LEU A 127 7.36 -15.10 -0.40
CA LEU A 127 8.61 -15.35 -1.16
C LEU A 127 9.61 -16.14 -0.33
N ARG A 128 9.80 -15.79 0.95
CA ARG A 128 10.69 -16.56 1.87
C ARG A 128 10.20 -17.99 2.06
N LEU A 129 8.89 -18.20 2.19
CA LEU A 129 8.35 -19.56 2.28
C LEU A 129 8.64 -20.35 1.01
N ARG A 130 8.43 -19.77 -0.17
CA ARG A 130 8.73 -20.41 -1.45
C ARG A 130 10.20 -20.82 -1.58
N GLU A 131 11.15 -20.02 -1.04
CA GLU A 131 12.57 -20.34 -1.06
C GLU A 131 12.94 -21.44 -0.07
N ALA A 132 12.15 -21.63 0.99
CA ALA A 132 12.39 -22.62 2.04
C ALA A 132 11.85 -24.02 1.70
N VAL A 133 11.02 -24.14 0.66
CA VAL A 133 10.35 -25.40 0.22
C VAL A 133 10.89 -25.83 -1.13
#